data_d924aafe6a39d458beb12f07a2e424bc
#
_entry.id   d924aafe6a39d458beb12f07a2e424bc
#
_cell.length_a   1.000
_cell.length_b   1.000
_cell.length_c   1.000
_cell.angle_alpha   90.00
_cell.angle_beta   90.00
_cell.angle_gamma   90.00
#
_symmetry.space_group_name_H-M   'P 1'
#
loop_
_entity.id
_entity.type
_entity.pdbx_description
1 polymer ?
#
loop_
_entity_poly.entity_id
_entity_poly.type
_entity_poly.pdbx_seq_one_letter_code
_entity_poly.pdbx_strand_id
1 'polypeptide(L)'
;MKIAMPELLAPAGNMERLTTAIDYGADAVYLGAQSMSLRNYADNFTPEQLRAGCEYAHDRNAKVYVACNAFARDEDLKDLPELLTTIRTAGADALIVNDPGVIRVARKCVPDMPLHLSTQANTLNSEAALFWYEQGVKRIILARELSIKQIKAMRQRLPEDLELEMFVHGAMCVSYSGRCLLSNYINGRDSNRGECAQPCRWQYELREKGSNGEYFTIEQDERGSFIMNSRDMRLIEYIPEIVDAGIMSLKIEGRMKSIAYVATVVNAYRMAIDEYKRSLDEGREYKVPASVMRELELASHRPYTTGFAFGDPGAEGQETRSGGYVADGAIAAVVISYDGKTGTAFVAQRNKFYDGEELSILSPGDIGRSFKVSGITNEAGERVQSTPHPKEKLYIGCKQELKPGDILRKLTEKR
;
A
#
# COMPACT_ATOMS: atom_id res chain seq x y z
N MET A 1 -13.77 -21.68 18.96
CA MET A 1 -13.32 -20.27 19.12
C MET A 1 -13.77 -19.48 17.90
N LYS A 2 -14.31 -18.27 18.07
CA LYS A 2 -14.61 -17.38 16.94
C LYS A 2 -13.26 -16.87 16.40
N ILE A 3 -12.94 -17.17 15.16
CA ILE A 3 -11.72 -16.67 14.51
C ILE A 3 -11.87 -15.14 14.38
N ALA A 4 -10.95 -14.37 14.97
CA ALA A 4 -10.94 -12.93 14.78
C ALA A 4 -10.48 -12.62 13.34
N MET A 5 -11.22 -11.76 12.65
CA MET A 5 -10.81 -11.32 11.32
C MET A 5 -9.59 -10.41 11.43
N PRO A 6 -8.63 -10.52 10.50
CA PRO A 6 -7.45 -9.69 10.53
C PRO A 6 -7.78 -8.24 10.17
N GLU A 7 -7.05 -7.31 10.77
CA GLU A 7 -7.06 -5.90 10.41
C GLU A 7 -6.52 -5.71 8.98
N LEU A 8 -7.18 -4.91 8.16
CA LEU A 8 -6.67 -4.48 6.86
C LEU A 8 -5.98 -3.12 7.00
N LEU A 9 -4.64 -3.13 6.90
CA LEU A 9 -3.80 -1.95 7.06
C LEU A 9 -3.36 -1.40 5.70
N ALA A 10 -3.83 -0.20 5.36
CA ALA A 10 -3.60 0.43 4.07
C ALA A 10 -2.58 1.59 4.12
N PRO A 11 -1.86 1.86 3.01
CA PRO A 11 -0.95 2.98 2.93
C PRO A 11 -1.68 4.31 2.71
N ALA A 12 -1.26 5.38 3.43
CA ALA A 12 -1.74 6.73 3.24
C ALA A 12 -0.56 7.69 3.02
N GLY A 13 -0.29 8.04 1.75
CA GLY A 13 0.80 8.96 1.40
C GLY A 13 0.42 10.44 1.55
N ASN A 14 -0.87 10.78 1.56
CA ASN A 14 -1.44 12.11 1.82
C ASN A 14 -2.90 11.98 2.24
N MET A 15 -3.56 13.12 2.51
CA MET A 15 -4.94 13.15 3.01
C MET A 15 -5.94 12.49 2.03
N GLU A 16 -5.81 12.70 0.72
CA GLU A 16 -6.69 12.09 -0.28
C GLU A 16 -6.58 10.56 -0.29
N ARG A 17 -5.37 10.02 -0.14
CA ARG A 17 -5.16 8.55 -0.03
C ARG A 17 -5.64 8.00 1.30
N LEU A 18 -5.56 8.77 2.38
CA LEU A 18 -6.07 8.39 3.70
C LEU A 18 -7.58 8.20 3.64
N THR A 19 -8.31 9.22 3.18
CA THR A 19 -9.76 9.16 3.06
C THR A 19 -10.20 8.05 2.13
N THR A 20 -9.54 7.92 0.96
CA THR A 20 -9.81 6.83 0.01
C THR A 20 -9.59 5.45 0.64
N ALA A 21 -8.48 5.23 1.37
CA ALA A 21 -8.21 3.93 1.99
C ALA A 21 -9.31 3.54 2.99
N ILE A 22 -9.72 4.48 3.84
CA ILE A 22 -10.75 4.25 4.86
C ILE A 22 -12.12 4.04 4.21
N ASP A 23 -12.51 4.88 3.27
CA ASP A 23 -13.80 4.78 2.58
C ASP A 23 -13.92 3.46 1.79
N TYR A 24 -12.80 2.91 1.29
CA TYR A 24 -12.76 1.63 0.59
C TYR A 24 -12.54 0.41 1.51
N GLY A 25 -12.60 0.60 2.84
CA GLY A 25 -12.72 -0.48 3.81
C GLY A 25 -11.45 -0.88 4.55
N ALA A 26 -10.44 0.01 4.63
CA ALA A 26 -9.31 -0.20 5.53
C ALA A 26 -9.74 -0.04 6.99
N ASP A 27 -9.32 -0.98 7.85
CA ASP A 27 -9.50 -0.90 9.30
C ASP A 27 -8.47 0.02 9.95
N ALA A 28 -7.33 0.20 9.30
CA ALA A 28 -6.27 1.11 9.73
C ALA A 28 -5.48 1.66 8.54
N VAL A 29 -4.87 2.81 8.74
CA VAL A 29 -3.94 3.41 7.77
C VAL A 29 -2.59 3.68 8.39
N TYR A 30 -1.52 3.54 7.60
CA TYR A 30 -0.19 3.98 8.03
C TYR A 30 0.34 5.10 7.14
N LEU A 31 0.92 6.09 7.79
CA LEU A 31 1.39 7.32 7.15
C LEU A 31 2.73 7.77 7.73
N GLY A 32 3.33 8.83 7.19
CA GLY A 32 4.54 9.45 7.70
C GLY A 32 4.28 10.89 8.09
N ALA A 33 4.85 11.30 9.21
CA ALA A 33 5.04 12.70 9.54
C ALA A 33 6.13 13.35 8.67
N GLN A 34 6.28 14.65 8.68
CA GLN A 34 7.23 15.41 7.85
C GLN A 34 8.70 15.01 8.05
N SER A 35 9.03 14.41 9.20
CA SER A 35 10.37 13.90 9.51
C SER A 35 10.32 12.45 10.01
N MET A 36 11.48 11.78 10.11
CA MET A 36 11.65 10.44 10.65
C MET A 36 10.92 9.31 9.90
N SER A 37 10.46 9.54 8.68
CA SER A 37 9.79 8.56 7.83
C SER A 37 10.69 8.12 6.67
N LEU A 38 10.57 6.83 6.25
CA LEU A 38 11.31 6.27 5.11
C LEU A 38 10.77 6.67 3.72
N ARG A 39 9.95 7.68 3.63
CA ARG A 39 9.41 8.17 2.36
C ARG A 39 9.38 9.70 2.38
N ASN A 40 10.57 10.33 2.43
CA ASN A 40 10.71 11.79 2.46
C ASN A 40 10.12 12.48 1.21
N TYR A 41 10.01 11.76 0.09
CA TYR A 41 9.38 12.24 -1.15
C TYR A 41 7.86 11.97 -1.23
N ALA A 42 7.24 11.35 -0.22
CA ALA A 42 5.79 11.35 -0.10
C ALA A 42 5.34 12.74 0.41
N ASP A 43 4.11 13.11 0.12
CA ASP A 43 3.44 14.30 0.70
C ASP A 43 3.18 14.05 2.18
N ASN A 44 4.23 13.97 3.02
CA ASN A 44 4.09 13.65 4.44
C ASN A 44 3.17 14.66 5.14
N PHE A 45 2.48 14.20 6.19
CA PHE A 45 1.44 14.96 6.88
C PHE A 45 2.03 16.07 7.75
N THR A 46 1.49 17.30 7.64
CA THR A 46 1.70 18.36 8.63
C THR A 46 0.96 18.02 9.93
N PRO A 47 1.26 18.67 11.07
CA PRO A 47 0.53 18.46 12.33
C PRO A 47 -1.00 18.65 12.19
N GLU A 48 -1.43 19.64 11.42
CA GLU A 48 -2.85 19.94 11.17
C GLU A 48 -3.50 18.84 10.31
N GLN A 49 -2.82 18.41 9.25
CA GLN A 49 -3.27 17.30 8.40
C GLN A 49 -3.32 15.97 9.17
N LEU A 50 -2.35 15.73 10.06
CA LEU A 50 -2.34 14.54 10.90
C LEU A 50 -3.53 14.51 11.83
N ARG A 51 -3.85 15.63 12.50
CA ARG A 51 -5.03 15.75 13.36
C ARG A 51 -6.32 15.50 12.56
N ALA A 52 -6.49 16.19 11.44
CA ALA A 52 -7.67 16.02 10.59
C ALA A 52 -7.78 14.57 10.05
N GLY A 53 -6.65 13.92 9.76
CA GLY A 53 -6.61 12.53 9.36
C GLY A 53 -7.00 11.55 10.45
N CYS A 54 -6.55 11.79 11.70
CA CYS A 54 -6.97 11.00 12.87
C CYS A 54 -8.47 11.17 13.16
N GLU A 55 -8.97 12.39 13.17
CA GLU A 55 -10.40 12.67 13.34
C GLU A 55 -11.25 11.97 12.29
N TYR A 56 -10.85 12.07 11.00
CA TYR A 56 -11.55 11.40 9.91
C TYR A 56 -11.57 9.87 10.06
N ALA A 57 -10.45 9.29 10.49
CA ALA A 57 -10.33 7.84 10.70
C ALA A 57 -11.19 7.37 11.88
N HIS A 58 -11.10 8.06 13.01
CA HIS A 58 -11.82 7.71 14.24
C HIS A 58 -13.34 7.81 14.07
N ASP A 59 -13.83 8.81 13.35
CA ASP A 59 -15.26 8.94 13.00
C ASP A 59 -15.80 7.72 12.21
N ARG A 60 -14.90 6.94 11.62
CA ARG A 60 -15.20 5.73 10.83
C ARG A 60 -14.70 4.44 11.48
N ASN A 61 -14.33 4.49 12.78
CA ASN A 61 -13.76 3.38 13.55
C ASN A 61 -12.47 2.80 12.95
N ALA A 62 -11.72 3.57 12.17
CA ALA A 62 -10.41 3.20 11.66
C ALA A 62 -9.29 3.81 12.50
N LYS A 63 -8.10 3.18 12.47
CA LYS A 63 -6.91 3.60 13.23
C LYS A 63 -5.86 4.27 12.35
N VAL A 64 -5.00 5.07 12.98
CA VAL A 64 -3.89 5.76 12.30
C VAL A 64 -2.57 5.42 12.96
N TYR A 65 -1.65 4.82 12.18
CA TYR A 65 -0.30 4.47 12.65
C TYR A 65 0.74 5.36 11.98
N VAL A 66 1.57 6.01 12.78
CA VAL A 66 2.57 6.96 12.27
C VAL A 66 3.95 6.32 12.20
N ALA A 67 4.54 6.33 11.00
CA ALA A 67 5.87 5.80 10.77
C ALA A 67 6.96 6.79 11.22
N CYS A 68 7.74 6.37 12.22
CA CYS A 68 8.97 6.98 12.71
C CYS A 68 10.11 5.96 12.56
N ASN A 69 10.32 5.46 11.33
CA ASN A 69 11.14 4.30 11.04
C ASN A 69 12.32 4.57 10.09
N ALA A 70 12.75 5.82 9.95
CA ALA A 70 14.04 6.14 9.36
C ALA A 70 15.18 5.73 10.31
N PHE A 71 16.34 5.39 9.76
CA PHE A 71 17.54 5.18 10.58
C PHE A 71 17.95 6.52 11.18
N ALA A 72 17.87 6.62 12.52
CA ALA A 72 18.15 7.85 13.24
C ALA A 72 19.64 8.07 13.46
N ARG A 73 20.09 9.31 13.35
CA ARG A 73 21.38 9.80 13.84
C ARG A 73 21.15 10.68 15.07
N ASP A 74 22.20 10.99 15.82
CA ASP A 74 22.08 11.84 17.03
C ASP A 74 21.45 13.20 16.75
N GLU A 75 21.65 13.76 15.58
CA GLU A 75 21.02 14.99 15.12
C GLU A 75 19.51 14.87 14.97
N ASP A 76 19.01 13.73 14.50
CA ASP A 76 17.58 13.46 14.32
C ASP A 76 16.87 13.27 15.68
N LEU A 77 17.60 12.83 16.71
CA LEU A 77 17.04 12.60 18.04
C LEU A 77 16.77 13.88 18.84
N LYS A 78 17.32 15.02 18.41
CA LYS A 78 17.13 16.30 19.12
C LYS A 78 15.69 16.77 19.08
N ASP A 79 15.06 16.73 17.91
CA ASP A 79 13.70 17.21 17.67
C ASP A 79 12.64 16.10 17.83
N LEU A 80 13.09 14.86 18.05
CA LEU A 80 12.21 13.69 18.17
C LEU A 80 11.19 13.80 19.32
N PRO A 81 11.53 14.31 20.55
CA PRO A 81 10.55 14.44 21.63
C PRO A 81 9.36 15.35 21.25
N GLU A 82 9.60 16.47 20.56
CA GLU A 82 8.57 17.38 20.09
C GLU A 82 7.69 16.73 19.02
N LEU A 83 8.31 16.05 18.05
CA LEU A 83 7.60 15.29 17.02
C LEU A 83 6.67 14.21 17.62
N LEU A 84 7.17 13.41 18.57
CA LEU A 84 6.40 12.36 19.23
C LEU A 84 5.21 12.92 20.01
N THR A 85 5.42 14.05 20.70
CA THR A 85 4.37 14.75 21.42
C THR A 85 3.29 15.28 20.46
N THR A 86 3.71 15.82 19.32
CA THR A 86 2.80 16.29 18.26
C THR A 86 1.97 15.14 17.70
N ILE A 87 2.60 14.00 17.39
CA ILE A 87 1.92 12.79 16.88
C ILE A 87 0.87 12.30 17.90
N ARG A 88 1.25 12.20 19.17
CA ARG A 88 0.33 11.79 20.23
C ARG A 88 -0.85 12.76 20.37
N THR A 89 -0.58 14.06 20.38
CA THR A 89 -1.60 15.10 20.54
C THR A 89 -2.55 15.16 19.34
N ALA A 90 -2.07 14.80 18.16
CA ALA A 90 -2.91 14.68 16.96
C ALA A 90 -3.87 13.49 17.00
N GLY A 91 -3.70 12.55 17.95
CA GLY A 91 -4.59 11.39 18.12
C GLY A 91 -4.16 10.12 17.40
N ALA A 92 -2.89 10.00 17.01
CA ALA A 92 -2.40 8.76 16.40
C ALA A 92 -2.50 7.57 17.38
N ASP A 93 -2.82 6.39 16.87
CA ASP A 93 -3.09 5.18 17.66
C ASP A 93 -1.82 4.37 17.97
N ALA A 94 -0.78 4.46 17.14
CA ALA A 94 0.51 3.82 17.37
C ALA A 94 1.65 4.45 16.57
N LEU A 95 2.88 4.17 17.01
CA LEU A 95 4.11 4.50 16.30
C LEU A 95 4.70 3.26 15.63
N ILE A 96 5.08 3.37 14.37
CA ILE A 96 5.87 2.32 13.67
C ILE A 96 7.34 2.72 13.75
N VAL A 97 8.14 1.94 14.49
CA VAL A 97 9.53 2.25 14.86
C VAL A 97 10.47 1.10 14.51
N ASN A 98 11.76 1.36 14.34
CA ASN A 98 12.78 0.32 14.10
C ASN A 98 14.09 0.57 14.87
N ASP A 99 14.37 1.81 15.19
CA ASP A 99 15.62 2.21 15.82
C ASP A 99 15.52 2.14 17.34
N PRO A 100 16.46 1.44 18.05
CA PRO A 100 16.45 1.35 19.52
C PRO A 100 16.51 2.70 20.22
N GLY A 101 17.21 3.70 19.64
CA GLY A 101 17.29 5.06 20.18
C GLY A 101 15.93 5.74 20.12
N VAL A 102 15.24 5.63 18.98
CA VAL A 102 13.86 6.14 18.80
C VAL A 102 12.89 5.48 19.78
N ILE A 103 12.95 4.15 19.94
CA ILE A 103 12.13 3.40 20.91
C ILE A 103 12.38 3.90 22.35
N ARG A 104 13.65 4.10 22.72
CA ARG A 104 14.03 4.60 24.05
C ARG A 104 13.47 6.01 24.31
N VAL A 105 13.53 6.90 23.31
CA VAL A 105 12.99 8.25 23.42
C VAL A 105 11.45 8.21 23.50
N ALA A 106 10.80 7.42 22.65
CA ALA A 106 9.34 7.26 22.62
C ALA A 106 8.81 6.78 23.98
N ARG A 107 9.43 5.78 24.58
CA ARG A 107 9.06 5.28 25.91
C ARG A 107 9.18 6.30 27.04
N LYS A 108 10.04 7.32 26.88
CA LYS A 108 10.19 8.41 27.85
C LYS A 108 9.18 9.53 27.63
N CYS A 109 8.92 9.90 26.36
CA CYS A 109 8.13 11.06 26.00
C CYS A 109 6.65 10.74 25.85
N VAL A 110 6.32 9.55 25.34
CA VAL A 110 4.95 9.08 25.04
C VAL A 110 4.78 7.62 25.50
N PRO A 111 4.91 7.31 26.80
CA PRO A 111 4.98 5.93 27.32
C PRO A 111 3.72 5.10 27.09
N ASP A 112 2.58 5.74 26.94
CA ASP A 112 1.25 5.17 26.68
C ASP A 112 1.01 4.89 25.20
N MET A 113 1.84 5.37 24.29
CA MET A 113 1.71 5.16 22.85
C MET A 113 2.15 3.74 22.48
N PRO A 114 1.30 2.89 21.87
CA PRO A 114 1.69 1.58 21.38
C PRO A 114 2.84 1.66 20.35
N LEU A 115 3.78 0.75 20.46
CA LEU A 115 4.91 0.64 19.54
C LEU A 115 4.74 -0.58 18.63
N HIS A 116 4.72 -0.36 17.34
CA HIS A 116 4.74 -1.39 16.29
C HIS A 116 6.15 -1.45 15.69
N LEU A 117 6.80 -2.60 15.78
CA LEU A 117 8.15 -2.75 15.24
C LEU A 117 8.10 -2.86 13.72
N SER A 118 8.81 -1.97 13.04
CA SER A 118 8.89 -1.97 11.58
C SER A 118 9.59 -3.22 11.04
N THR A 119 9.17 -3.67 9.85
CA THR A 119 9.87 -4.73 9.08
C THR A 119 11.37 -4.45 8.89
N GLN A 120 11.79 -3.20 9.02
CA GLN A 120 13.20 -2.79 8.93
C GLN A 120 14.07 -3.25 10.10
N ALA A 121 13.49 -3.67 11.20
CA ALA A 121 14.19 -4.36 12.26
C ALA A 121 14.57 -5.80 11.89
N ASN A 122 14.10 -6.31 10.73
CA ASN A 122 14.40 -7.66 10.20
C ASN A 122 14.15 -8.77 11.22
N THR A 123 12.98 -8.78 11.86
CA THR A 123 12.60 -9.82 12.81
C THR A 123 12.26 -11.11 12.07
N LEU A 124 13.11 -12.13 12.22
CA LEU A 124 13.06 -13.40 11.48
C LEU A 124 12.87 -14.63 12.37
N ASN A 125 12.90 -14.48 13.70
CA ASN A 125 12.80 -15.59 14.64
C ASN A 125 12.14 -15.18 15.95
N SER A 126 11.70 -16.17 16.72
CA SER A 126 10.98 -15.96 17.99
C SER A 126 11.80 -15.24 19.04
N GLU A 127 13.11 -15.51 19.15
CA GLU A 127 13.95 -14.87 20.15
C GLU A 127 14.09 -13.36 19.90
N ALA A 128 14.27 -12.96 18.64
CA ALA A 128 14.26 -11.55 18.27
C ALA A 128 12.90 -10.89 18.56
N ALA A 129 11.79 -11.60 18.33
CA ALA A 129 10.45 -11.09 18.63
C ALA A 129 10.24 -10.94 20.15
N LEU A 130 10.68 -11.91 20.97
CA LEU A 130 10.63 -11.83 22.43
C LEU A 130 11.46 -10.69 22.97
N PHE A 131 12.68 -10.51 22.45
CA PHE A 131 13.52 -9.36 22.83
C PHE A 131 12.78 -8.03 22.64
N TRP A 132 12.12 -7.83 21.49
CA TRP A 132 11.37 -6.60 21.25
C TRP A 132 10.12 -6.49 22.10
N TYR A 133 9.44 -7.60 22.38
CA TYR A 133 8.29 -7.64 23.29
C TYR A 133 8.70 -7.19 24.70
N GLU A 134 9.83 -7.66 25.22
CA GLU A 134 10.40 -7.22 26.50
C GLU A 134 10.75 -5.73 26.49
N GLN A 135 11.09 -5.17 25.31
CA GLN A 135 11.25 -3.73 25.14
C GLN A 135 9.90 -2.98 25.04
N GLY A 136 8.75 -3.63 25.24
CA GLY A 136 7.42 -3.02 25.26
C GLY A 136 6.80 -2.81 23.88
N VAL A 137 7.33 -3.47 22.85
CA VAL A 137 6.68 -3.52 21.53
C VAL A 137 5.41 -4.35 21.62
N LYS A 138 4.31 -3.88 21.01
CA LYS A 138 2.99 -4.53 21.02
C LYS A 138 2.68 -5.27 19.74
N ARG A 139 3.27 -4.87 18.61
CA ARG A 139 3.09 -5.50 17.31
C ARG A 139 4.42 -5.58 16.57
N ILE A 140 4.65 -6.69 15.88
CA ILE A 140 5.82 -6.88 15.02
C ILE A 140 5.38 -7.02 13.57
N ILE A 141 5.86 -6.10 12.74
CA ILE A 141 5.75 -6.18 11.28
C ILE A 141 6.89 -7.08 10.81
N LEU A 142 6.56 -8.30 10.48
CA LEU A 142 7.52 -9.34 10.13
C LEU A 142 8.35 -8.99 8.90
N ALA A 143 9.55 -9.53 8.82
CA ALA A 143 10.34 -9.52 7.61
C ALA A 143 9.62 -10.31 6.49
N ARG A 144 9.71 -9.81 5.25
CA ARG A 144 9.01 -10.39 4.09
C ARG A 144 9.63 -11.70 3.60
N GLU A 145 10.78 -12.04 4.13
CA GLU A 145 11.57 -13.22 3.82
C GLU A 145 11.12 -14.47 4.60
N LEU A 146 10.13 -14.34 5.50
CA LEU A 146 9.54 -15.46 6.24
C LEU A 146 8.42 -16.14 5.45
N SER A 147 8.45 -17.47 5.43
CA SER A 147 7.32 -18.26 4.94
C SER A 147 6.20 -18.38 5.98
N ILE A 148 4.96 -18.60 5.52
CA ILE A 148 3.78 -18.81 6.38
C ILE A 148 4.04 -19.96 7.39
N LYS A 149 4.71 -21.03 6.96
CA LYS A 149 5.11 -22.15 7.83
C LYS A 149 6.03 -21.69 8.98
N GLN A 150 7.02 -20.85 8.67
CA GLN A 150 7.94 -20.31 9.69
C GLN A 150 7.21 -19.36 10.64
N ILE A 151 6.32 -18.50 10.12
CA ILE A 151 5.50 -17.60 10.93
C ILE A 151 4.62 -18.39 11.90
N LYS A 152 3.94 -19.46 11.44
CA LYS A 152 3.12 -20.33 12.29
C LYS A 152 3.94 -20.99 13.41
N ALA A 153 5.13 -21.49 13.10
CA ALA A 153 6.04 -22.06 14.09
C ALA A 153 6.55 -21.00 15.10
N MET A 154 6.82 -19.79 14.62
CA MET A 154 7.22 -18.66 15.47
C MET A 154 6.09 -18.24 16.40
N ARG A 155 4.84 -18.12 15.92
CA ARG A 155 3.64 -17.76 16.71
C ARG A 155 3.45 -18.64 17.95
N GLN A 156 3.72 -19.93 17.83
CA GLN A 156 3.58 -20.91 18.95
C GLN A 156 4.51 -20.65 20.13
N ARG A 157 5.55 -19.82 19.94
CA ARG A 157 6.57 -19.50 20.96
C ARG A 157 6.41 -18.09 21.53
N LEU A 158 5.44 -17.32 21.04
CA LEU A 158 5.26 -15.92 21.40
C LEU A 158 4.06 -15.73 22.33
N PRO A 159 4.08 -14.72 23.22
CA PRO A 159 2.93 -14.33 24.02
C PRO A 159 1.70 -14.05 23.15
N GLU A 160 0.51 -14.38 23.64
CA GLU A 160 -0.74 -14.21 22.90
C GLU A 160 -1.05 -12.73 22.60
N ASP A 161 -0.66 -11.83 23.52
CA ASP A 161 -0.84 -10.38 23.38
C ASP A 161 0.20 -9.68 22.50
N LEU A 162 1.20 -10.39 21.99
CA LEU A 162 2.10 -9.87 20.97
C LEU A 162 1.49 -10.07 19.59
N GLU A 163 1.09 -8.99 18.95
CA GLU A 163 0.50 -9.03 17.62
C GLU A 163 1.54 -9.21 16.51
N LEU A 164 1.17 -9.98 15.48
CA LEU A 164 1.98 -10.16 14.28
C LEU A 164 1.28 -9.52 13.07
N GLU A 165 2.02 -8.75 12.30
CA GLU A 165 1.61 -8.08 11.06
C GLU A 165 2.49 -8.56 9.91
N MET A 166 1.91 -8.79 8.74
CA MET A 166 2.66 -9.19 7.55
C MET A 166 2.23 -8.38 6.32
N PHE A 167 3.17 -8.10 5.43
CA PHE A 167 2.82 -7.58 4.11
C PHE A 167 2.15 -8.67 3.26
N VAL A 168 1.06 -8.29 2.60
CA VAL A 168 0.26 -9.21 1.76
C VAL A 168 0.13 -8.76 0.31
N HIS A 169 0.47 -7.51 0.00
CA HIS A 169 0.36 -6.96 -1.35
C HIS A 169 1.37 -5.84 -1.63
N GLY A 170 1.83 -5.78 -2.86
CA GLY A 170 2.60 -4.67 -3.43
C GLY A 170 4.07 -4.97 -3.64
N ALA A 171 4.85 -3.92 -3.79
CA ALA A 171 6.23 -4.00 -4.25
C ALA A 171 7.14 -4.73 -3.26
N MET A 172 7.93 -5.70 -3.78
CA MET A 172 9.03 -6.34 -3.06
C MET A 172 10.33 -5.55 -3.25
N CYS A 173 11.23 -5.66 -2.26
CA CYS A 173 12.59 -5.13 -2.34
C CYS A 173 13.55 -6.24 -2.78
N VAL A 174 14.57 -5.89 -3.58
CA VAL A 174 15.64 -6.81 -3.97
C VAL A 174 16.56 -7.19 -2.79
N SER A 175 16.69 -6.30 -1.82
CA SER A 175 17.47 -6.50 -0.60
C SER A 175 16.54 -6.82 0.57
N TYR A 176 17.10 -7.40 1.63
CA TYR A 176 16.41 -7.46 2.90
C TYR A 176 15.82 -6.09 3.26
N SER A 177 14.63 -6.09 3.81
CA SER A 177 13.87 -4.88 4.10
C SER A 177 14.70 -3.87 4.90
N GLY A 178 14.92 -2.67 4.32
CA GLY A 178 15.68 -1.59 4.97
C GLY A 178 17.20 -1.77 5.04
N ARG A 179 17.81 -2.69 4.29
CA ARG A 179 19.26 -2.96 4.29
C ARG A 179 19.89 -2.79 2.91
N CYS A 180 19.48 -1.77 2.14
CA CYS A 180 19.96 -1.54 0.79
C CYS A 180 20.83 -0.28 0.70
N LEU A 181 22.03 -0.41 0.14
CA LEU A 181 22.95 0.70 -0.14
C LEU A 181 22.98 1.08 -1.63
N LEU A 182 22.24 0.36 -2.50
CA LEU A 182 22.35 0.54 -3.96
C LEU A 182 21.99 1.97 -4.40
N SER A 183 20.94 2.56 -3.81
CA SER A 183 20.53 3.93 -4.12
C SER A 183 21.55 4.97 -3.68
N ASN A 184 22.15 4.77 -2.51
CA ASN A 184 23.24 5.63 -2.03
C ASN A 184 24.48 5.52 -2.94
N TYR A 185 24.86 4.29 -3.29
CA TYR A 185 26.04 4.02 -4.12
C TYR A 185 25.93 4.61 -5.53
N ILE A 186 24.75 4.46 -6.17
CA ILE A 186 24.58 4.86 -7.58
C ILE A 186 24.33 6.36 -7.73
N ASN A 187 23.54 6.97 -6.84
CA ASN A 187 23.12 8.37 -7.00
C ASN A 187 23.11 9.21 -5.71
N GLY A 188 23.82 8.77 -4.68
CA GLY A 188 23.98 9.52 -3.43
C GLY A 188 22.72 9.64 -2.57
N ARG A 189 21.62 8.95 -2.92
CA ARG A 189 20.33 9.02 -2.21
C ARG A 189 20.19 7.87 -1.23
N ASP A 190 20.10 8.17 0.07
CA ASP A 190 20.06 7.16 1.12
C ASP A 190 18.67 6.50 1.23
N SER A 191 18.57 5.26 0.74
CA SER A 191 17.34 4.46 0.80
C SER A 191 16.91 4.13 2.23
N ASN A 192 17.85 4.09 3.17
CA ASN A 192 17.58 3.79 4.58
C ASN A 192 17.12 5.02 5.37
N ARG A 193 17.19 6.20 4.75
CA ARG A 193 16.67 7.47 5.27
C ARG A 193 15.49 8.02 4.47
N GLY A 194 14.89 7.19 3.62
CA GLY A 194 13.66 7.52 2.88
C GLY A 194 13.87 8.07 1.47
N GLU A 195 15.08 8.09 0.96
CA GLU A 195 15.44 8.71 -0.32
C GLU A 195 15.66 7.70 -1.46
N CYS A 196 15.09 6.51 -1.35
CA CYS A 196 15.29 5.46 -2.34
C CYS A 196 14.87 5.89 -3.76
N ALA A 197 15.84 5.96 -4.69
CA ALA A 197 15.60 6.24 -6.10
C ALA A 197 15.16 5.01 -6.90
N GLN A 198 15.09 3.85 -6.25
CA GLN A 198 14.75 2.56 -6.87
C GLN A 198 15.70 2.14 -8.01
N PRO A 199 17.02 2.29 -7.87
CA PRO A 199 17.95 1.95 -8.96
C PRO A 199 17.91 0.47 -9.32
N CYS A 200 17.52 -0.42 -8.41
CA CYS A 200 17.30 -1.84 -8.71
C CYS A 200 16.26 -2.10 -9.82
N ARG A 201 15.53 -1.06 -10.24
CA ARG A 201 14.52 -1.11 -11.30
C ARG A 201 14.95 -0.40 -12.58
N TRP A 202 16.19 0.13 -12.62
CA TRP A 202 16.76 0.76 -13.80
C TRP A 202 17.35 -0.31 -14.74
N GLN A 203 17.52 0.06 -15.98
CA GLN A 203 18.23 -0.77 -16.97
C GLN A 203 19.72 -0.69 -16.73
N TYR A 204 20.40 -1.84 -16.78
CA TYR A 204 21.83 -1.95 -16.64
C TYR A 204 22.41 -2.91 -17.66
N GLU A 205 23.65 -2.63 -18.07
CA GLU A 205 24.52 -3.57 -18.73
C GLU A 205 25.63 -3.98 -17.77
N LEU A 206 25.76 -5.29 -17.48
CA LEU A 206 26.84 -5.82 -16.64
C LEU A 206 27.91 -6.45 -17.52
N ARG A 207 29.16 -6.00 -17.28
CA ARG A 207 30.34 -6.56 -17.90
C ARG A 207 31.32 -7.02 -16.83
N GLU A 208 31.72 -8.29 -16.87
CA GLU A 208 32.83 -8.77 -16.05
C GLU A 208 34.17 -8.36 -16.68
N LYS A 209 35.00 -7.63 -15.92
CA LYS A 209 36.34 -7.22 -16.36
C LYS A 209 37.29 -8.39 -16.10
N GLY A 210 37.64 -9.14 -17.13
CA GLY A 210 38.58 -10.26 -17.05
C GLY A 210 38.10 -11.59 -17.64
N SER A 211 36.84 -11.74 -17.94
CA SER A 211 36.36 -12.80 -18.83
C SER A 211 36.73 -12.44 -20.27
N ASN A 212 37.07 -13.42 -21.10
CA ASN A 212 37.53 -13.27 -22.50
C ASN A 212 36.56 -12.56 -23.44
N GLY A 213 35.86 -11.52 -22.97
CA GLY A 213 34.92 -10.74 -23.75
C GLY A 213 33.51 -11.32 -23.84
N GLU A 214 33.22 -12.40 -23.16
CA GLU A 214 31.87 -12.93 -23.05
C GLU A 214 31.05 -12.02 -22.13
N TYR A 215 29.98 -11.50 -22.70
CA TYR A 215 28.98 -10.77 -21.95
C TYR A 215 28.07 -11.79 -21.25
N PHE A 216 27.85 -11.63 -19.98
CA PHE A 216 26.72 -12.29 -19.35
C PHE A 216 25.45 -11.67 -19.94
N THR A 217 24.84 -12.34 -20.88
CA THR A 217 23.51 -12.00 -21.36
C THR A 217 22.52 -12.28 -20.24
N ILE A 218 22.24 -11.27 -19.47
CA ILE A 218 21.00 -11.21 -18.71
C ILE A 218 19.95 -11.02 -19.79
N GLU A 219 18.96 -11.90 -19.89
CA GLU A 219 17.96 -11.93 -20.97
C GLU A 219 17.46 -10.53 -21.31
N GLN A 220 17.62 -10.16 -22.57
CA GLN A 220 17.48 -8.83 -23.12
C GLN A 220 16.23 -8.78 -23.97
N ASP A 221 15.39 -7.77 -23.76
CA ASP A 221 14.48 -7.31 -24.81
C ASP A 221 15.08 -6.07 -25.53
N GLU A 222 14.41 -5.58 -26.57
CA GLU A 222 14.84 -4.41 -27.36
C GLU A 222 14.99 -3.11 -26.54
N ARG A 223 14.66 -3.13 -25.22
CA ARG A 223 14.64 -1.99 -24.30
C ARG A 223 15.69 -2.06 -23.18
N GLY A 224 16.43 -3.18 -23.05
CA GLY A 224 17.50 -3.37 -22.05
C GLY A 224 17.25 -4.49 -21.04
N SER A 225 18.22 -4.73 -20.17
CA SER A 225 18.21 -5.81 -19.17
C SER A 225 17.92 -5.30 -17.76
N PHE A 226 17.05 -5.99 -17.02
CA PHE A 226 16.70 -5.68 -15.64
C PHE A 226 17.32 -6.70 -14.70
N ILE A 227 18.29 -6.28 -13.87
CA ILE A 227 19.10 -7.20 -13.07
C ILE A 227 18.43 -7.56 -11.73
N MET A 228 17.58 -6.67 -11.19
CA MET A 228 17.11 -6.75 -9.81
C MET A 228 15.66 -6.28 -9.65
N ASN A 229 14.81 -6.55 -10.62
CA ASN A 229 13.43 -6.08 -10.62
C ASN A 229 12.49 -7.11 -9.99
N SER A 230 12.35 -7.09 -8.67
CA SER A 230 11.45 -7.98 -7.95
C SER A 230 10.00 -7.82 -8.43
N ARG A 231 9.29 -8.95 -8.63
CA ARG A 231 7.85 -8.98 -8.88
C ARG A 231 7.07 -8.43 -7.69
N ASP A 232 5.85 -7.99 -7.92
CA ASP A 232 4.98 -7.52 -6.85
C ASP A 232 4.33 -8.70 -6.12
N MET A 233 4.22 -8.61 -4.80
CA MET A 233 3.59 -9.65 -3.98
C MET A 233 2.07 -9.56 -4.06
N ARG A 234 1.37 -10.71 -4.11
CA ARG A 234 -0.08 -10.84 -3.98
C ARG A 234 -0.42 -12.12 -3.21
N LEU A 235 -1.05 -11.97 -2.05
CA LEU A 235 -1.41 -13.10 -1.17
C LEU A 235 -2.92 -13.16 -0.86
N ILE A 236 -3.76 -12.48 -1.64
CA ILE A 236 -5.21 -12.41 -1.41
C ILE A 236 -5.89 -13.79 -1.41
N GLU A 237 -5.35 -14.75 -2.16
CA GLU A 237 -5.86 -16.12 -2.26
C GLU A 237 -5.55 -16.97 -1.02
N TYR A 238 -4.62 -16.49 -0.17
CA TYR A 238 -4.06 -17.24 0.97
C TYR A 238 -4.41 -16.61 2.33
N ILE A 239 -5.50 -15.83 2.38
CA ILE A 239 -5.99 -15.22 3.65
C ILE A 239 -6.23 -16.28 4.73
N PRO A 240 -6.84 -17.46 4.46
CA PRO A 240 -7.03 -18.49 5.48
C PRO A 240 -5.72 -18.97 6.10
N GLU A 241 -4.69 -19.26 5.29
CA GLU A 241 -3.39 -19.74 5.75
C GLU A 241 -2.65 -18.69 6.56
N ILE A 242 -2.79 -17.42 6.19
CA ILE A 242 -2.17 -16.29 6.88
C ILE A 242 -2.82 -16.10 8.25
N VAL A 243 -4.15 -16.16 8.33
CA VAL A 243 -4.90 -16.06 9.59
C VAL A 243 -4.60 -17.26 10.51
N ASP A 244 -4.54 -18.48 9.94
CA ASP A 244 -4.19 -19.70 10.68
C ASP A 244 -2.73 -19.68 11.19
N ALA A 245 -1.85 -18.94 10.54
CA ALA A 245 -0.50 -18.68 11.04
C ALA A 245 -0.44 -17.68 12.20
N GLY A 246 -1.57 -17.07 12.57
CA GLY A 246 -1.69 -16.14 13.69
C GLY A 246 -1.34 -14.69 13.35
N ILE A 247 -1.48 -14.30 12.08
CA ILE A 247 -1.34 -12.91 11.64
C ILE A 247 -2.62 -12.15 11.97
N MET A 248 -2.46 -11.03 12.67
CA MET A 248 -3.57 -10.16 13.11
C MET A 248 -3.77 -8.94 12.21
N SER A 249 -2.78 -8.56 11.39
CA SER A 249 -2.86 -7.40 10.51
C SER A 249 -2.26 -7.70 9.13
N LEU A 250 -3.03 -7.43 8.08
CA LEU A 250 -2.69 -7.59 6.67
C LEU A 250 -2.29 -6.25 6.09
N LYS A 251 -1.01 -6.05 5.80
CA LYS A 251 -0.46 -4.77 5.35
C LYS A 251 -0.30 -4.71 3.85
N ILE A 252 -0.83 -3.65 3.24
CA ILE A 252 -0.63 -3.31 1.84
C ILE A 252 0.54 -2.33 1.71
N GLU A 253 1.52 -2.63 0.84
CA GLU A 253 2.58 -1.67 0.46
C GLU A 253 2.09 -0.75 -0.66
N GLY A 254 2.38 0.56 -0.55
CA GLY A 254 1.97 1.49 -1.61
C GLY A 254 1.89 2.97 -1.25
N ARG A 255 2.65 3.47 -0.25
CA ARG A 255 2.60 4.89 0.16
C ARG A 255 2.81 5.90 -0.99
N MET A 256 3.61 5.52 -1.99
CA MET A 256 3.90 6.35 -3.18
C MET A 256 2.94 6.09 -4.35
N LYS A 257 2.03 5.14 -4.21
CA LYS A 257 1.07 4.76 -5.27
C LYS A 257 -0.07 5.77 -5.39
N SER A 258 -0.79 5.72 -6.51
CA SER A 258 -1.95 6.59 -6.80
C SER A 258 -3.17 6.24 -5.95
N ILE A 259 -4.16 7.16 -5.90
CA ILE A 259 -5.46 6.89 -5.26
C ILE A 259 -6.17 5.70 -5.90
N ALA A 260 -6.07 5.51 -7.24
CA ALA A 260 -6.63 4.34 -7.91
C ALA A 260 -6.06 3.03 -7.39
N TYR A 261 -4.74 2.96 -7.20
CA TYR A 261 -4.10 1.79 -6.63
C TYR A 261 -4.61 1.51 -5.21
N VAL A 262 -4.66 2.55 -4.36
CA VAL A 262 -5.12 2.41 -2.98
C VAL A 262 -6.58 1.93 -2.97
N ALA A 263 -7.47 2.59 -3.69
CA ALA A 263 -8.88 2.21 -3.78
C ALA A 263 -9.06 0.78 -4.30
N THR A 264 -8.43 0.44 -5.42
CA THR A 264 -8.56 -0.89 -6.05
C THR A 264 -8.07 -2.01 -5.13
N VAL A 265 -6.87 -1.85 -4.54
CA VAL A 265 -6.26 -2.91 -3.73
C VAL A 265 -6.97 -3.04 -2.38
N VAL A 266 -7.29 -1.93 -1.71
CA VAL A 266 -8.00 -1.96 -0.42
C VAL A 266 -9.39 -2.57 -0.59
N ASN A 267 -10.14 -2.14 -1.62
CA ASN A 267 -11.47 -2.69 -1.92
C ASN A 267 -11.41 -4.21 -2.17
N ALA A 268 -10.45 -4.66 -2.99
CA ALA A 268 -10.28 -6.08 -3.29
C ALA A 268 -9.98 -6.92 -2.03
N TYR A 269 -9.04 -6.46 -1.19
CA TYR A 269 -8.72 -7.15 0.06
C TYR A 269 -9.85 -7.09 1.08
N ARG A 270 -10.59 -5.98 1.19
CA ARG A 270 -11.79 -5.90 2.04
C ARG A 270 -12.83 -6.92 1.60
N MET A 271 -13.16 -6.95 0.31
CA MET A 271 -14.11 -7.92 -0.24
C MET A 271 -13.66 -9.37 0.00
N ALA A 272 -12.35 -9.63 -0.11
CA ALA A 272 -11.78 -10.96 0.12
C ALA A 272 -11.84 -11.38 1.60
N ILE A 273 -11.54 -10.46 2.54
CA ILE A 273 -11.67 -10.71 3.98
C ILE A 273 -13.13 -10.96 4.36
N ASP A 274 -14.06 -10.19 3.80
CA ASP A 274 -15.50 -10.37 4.04
C ASP A 274 -16.00 -11.68 3.45
N GLU A 275 -15.47 -12.10 2.30
CA GLU A 275 -15.74 -13.41 1.69
C GLU A 275 -15.18 -14.55 2.56
N TYR A 276 -13.98 -14.40 3.10
CA TYR A 276 -13.40 -15.37 4.04
C TYR A 276 -14.27 -15.53 5.28
N LYS A 277 -14.70 -14.41 5.88
CA LYS A 277 -15.64 -14.44 7.02
C LYS A 277 -16.92 -15.17 6.66
N ARG A 278 -17.52 -14.86 5.51
CA ARG A 278 -18.75 -15.51 5.02
C ARG A 278 -18.53 -17.01 4.81
N SER A 279 -17.39 -17.40 4.22
CA SER A 279 -17.07 -18.81 4.00
C SER A 279 -16.98 -19.60 5.32
N LEU A 280 -16.42 -18.99 6.38
CA LEU A 280 -16.38 -19.59 7.71
C LEU A 280 -17.78 -19.71 8.32
N ASP A 281 -18.62 -18.67 8.22
CA ASP A 281 -19.98 -18.67 8.76
C ASP A 281 -20.87 -19.71 8.05
N GLU A 282 -20.64 -19.95 6.76
CA GLU A 282 -21.35 -20.91 5.92
C GLU A 282 -20.72 -22.31 5.92
N GLY A 283 -19.54 -22.50 6.50
CA GLY A 283 -18.82 -23.78 6.54
C GLY A 283 -18.34 -24.28 5.17
N ARG A 284 -18.05 -23.38 4.25
CA ARG A 284 -17.54 -23.68 2.90
C ARG A 284 -16.09 -23.28 2.70
N GLU A 285 -15.48 -23.81 1.65
CA GLU A 285 -14.14 -23.45 1.25
C GLU A 285 -14.06 -21.95 0.83
N TYR A 286 -13.01 -21.26 1.27
CA TYR A 286 -12.70 -19.91 0.83
C TYR A 286 -12.26 -19.90 -0.62
N LYS A 287 -12.82 -18.99 -1.41
CA LYS A 287 -12.40 -18.75 -2.78
C LYS A 287 -12.59 -17.29 -3.14
N VAL A 288 -11.53 -16.65 -3.58
CA VAL A 288 -11.60 -15.25 -4.06
C VAL A 288 -12.49 -15.19 -5.31
N PRO A 289 -13.49 -14.31 -5.35
CA PRO A 289 -14.31 -14.15 -6.56
C PRO A 289 -13.45 -13.73 -7.76
N ALA A 290 -13.72 -14.32 -8.92
CA ALA A 290 -12.95 -14.02 -10.15
C ALA A 290 -13.02 -12.53 -10.55
N SER A 291 -14.11 -11.84 -10.19
CA SER A 291 -14.24 -10.39 -10.38
C SER A 291 -13.24 -9.60 -9.54
N VAL A 292 -13.01 -10.00 -8.27
CA VAL A 292 -12.03 -9.39 -7.38
C VAL A 292 -10.60 -9.59 -7.90
N MET A 293 -10.31 -10.79 -8.41
CA MET A 293 -9.00 -11.07 -9.01
C MET A 293 -8.75 -10.20 -10.26
N ARG A 294 -9.75 -10.06 -11.14
CA ARG A 294 -9.66 -9.16 -12.30
C ARG A 294 -9.50 -7.70 -11.89
N GLU A 295 -10.13 -7.29 -10.80
CA GLU A 295 -9.99 -5.93 -10.29
C GLU A 295 -8.54 -5.60 -9.91
N LEU A 296 -7.82 -6.54 -9.29
CA LEU A 296 -6.41 -6.34 -8.96
C LEU A 296 -5.49 -6.19 -10.19
N GLU A 297 -5.83 -6.81 -11.32
CA GLU A 297 -5.07 -6.63 -12.57
C GLU A 297 -5.23 -5.20 -13.15
N LEU A 298 -6.26 -4.45 -12.75
CA LEU A 298 -6.45 -3.05 -13.15
C LEU A 298 -5.56 -2.08 -12.34
N ALA A 299 -5.06 -2.49 -11.18
CA ALA A 299 -4.10 -1.70 -10.41
C ALA A 299 -2.74 -1.66 -11.11
N SER A 300 -1.98 -0.57 -10.93
CA SER A 300 -0.61 -0.51 -11.45
C SER A 300 0.32 -1.46 -10.70
N HIS A 301 0.72 -2.56 -11.34
CA HIS A 301 1.55 -3.61 -10.74
C HIS A 301 2.59 -4.15 -11.73
N ARG A 302 3.60 -4.83 -11.21
CA ARG A 302 4.46 -5.77 -11.96
C ARG A 302 3.84 -7.16 -11.88
N PRO A 303 4.28 -8.13 -12.70
CA PRO A 303 3.80 -9.50 -12.56
C PRO A 303 3.79 -9.95 -11.10
N TYR A 304 2.73 -10.61 -10.69
CA TYR A 304 2.56 -11.03 -9.30
C TYR A 304 3.33 -12.31 -8.97
N THR A 305 3.71 -12.40 -7.69
CA THR A 305 4.33 -13.57 -7.05
C THR A 305 3.81 -13.71 -5.64
N THR A 306 3.95 -14.88 -5.05
CA THR A 306 3.70 -15.09 -3.61
C THR A 306 4.86 -14.63 -2.71
N GLY A 307 5.95 -14.10 -3.29
CA GLY A 307 7.16 -13.79 -2.55
C GLY A 307 7.70 -15.01 -1.82
N PHE A 308 8.13 -14.85 -0.58
CA PHE A 308 8.65 -15.94 0.26
C PHE A 308 7.56 -16.70 1.04
N ALA A 309 6.29 -16.39 0.86
CA ALA A 309 5.19 -16.97 1.67
C ALA A 309 5.20 -18.51 1.67
N PHE A 310 5.61 -19.16 0.57
CA PHE A 310 5.68 -20.62 0.44
C PHE A 310 7.11 -21.17 0.25
N GLY A 311 8.13 -20.32 0.39
CA GLY A 311 9.54 -20.64 0.25
C GLY A 311 10.30 -19.60 -0.55
N ASP A 312 11.57 -19.85 -0.81
CA ASP A 312 12.40 -18.95 -1.62
C ASP A 312 11.92 -18.95 -3.08
N PRO A 313 11.48 -17.81 -3.63
CA PRO A 313 11.01 -17.74 -5.00
C PRO A 313 12.12 -17.85 -6.05
N GLY A 314 13.39 -17.77 -5.65
CA GLY A 314 14.53 -17.82 -6.56
C GLY A 314 14.43 -16.84 -7.74
N ALA A 315 14.82 -17.27 -8.92
CA ALA A 315 14.76 -16.47 -10.15
C ALA A 315 13.31 -16.10 -10.55
N GLU A 316 12.32 -16.92 -10.21
CA GLU A 316 10.91 -16.66 -10.51
C GLU A 316 10.36 -15.47 -9.75
N GLY A 317 11.00 -15.06 -8.64
CA GLY A 317 10.68 -13.87 -7.89
C GLY A 317 11.10 -12.56 -8.57
N GLN A 318 11.85 -12.64 -9.67
CA GLN A 318 12.36 -11.49 -10.42
C GLN A 318 11.67 -11.36 -11.79
N GLU A 319 11.50 -10.11 -12.25
CA GLU A 319 11.00 -9.80 -13.58
C GLU A 319 12.16 -9.29 -14.43
N THR A 320 12.61 -10.10 -15.36
CA THR A 320 13.75 -9.78 -16.23
C THR A 320 13.33 -9.37 -17.64
N ARG A 321 12.07 -9.61 -18.03
CA ARG A 321 11.56 -9.40 -19.39
C ARG A 321 10.97 -8.00 -19.63
N SER A 322 10.47 -7.35 -18.58
CA SER A 322 9.89 -6.02 -18.71
C SER A 322 10.22 -5.16 -17.49
N GLY A 323 10.64 -3.90 -17.70
CA GLY A 323 10.88 -2.93 -16.63
C GLY A 323 9.64 -2.11 -16.26
N GLY A 324 8.52 -2.33 -16.94
CA GLY A 324 7.33 -1.51 -16.82
C GLY A 324 6.31 -2.04 -15.80
N TYR A 325 5.57 -1.10 -15.20
CA TYR A 325 4.31 -1.44 -14.56
C TYR A 325 3.26 -1.71 -15.62
N VAL A 326 2.52 -2.79 -15.44
CA VAL A 326 1.25 -3.02 -16.16
C VAL A 326 0.19 -2.17 -15.48
N ALA A 327 -0.61 -1.43 -16.23
CA ALA A 327 -1.74 -0.68 -15.71
C ALA A 327 -2.86 -0.74 -16.77
N ASP A 328 -3.85 -1.57 -16.53
CA ASP A 328 -4.99 -1.75 -17.44
C ASP A 328 -6.11 -0.74 -17.15
N GLY A 329 -5.94 0.17 -16.18
CA GLY A 329 -6.92 1.20 -15.84
C GLY A 329 -6.29 2.54 -15.45
N ALA A 330 -6.77 3.62 -16.06
CA ALA A 330 -6.41 5.00 -15.71
C ALA A 330 -7.61 5.72 -15.08
N ILE A 331 -7.37 6.48 -13.98
CA ILE A 331 -8.44 7.31 -13.40
C ILE A 331 -8.86 8.36 -14.41
N ALA A 332 -10.15 8.41 -14.76
CA ALA A 332 -10.75 9.48 -15.54
C ALA A 332 -11.16 10.65 -14.63
N ALA A 333 -11.92 10.36 -13.58
CA ALA A 333 -12.41 11.34 -12.63
C ALA A 333 -12.74 10.73 -11.27
N VAL A 334 -12.91 11.58 -10.24
CA VAL A 334 -13.48 11.22 -8.93
C VAL A 334 -14.80 11.93 -8.77
N VAL A 335 -15.82 11.21 -8.31
CA VAL A 335 -17.17 11.76 -8.10
C VAL A 335 -17.18 12.65 -6.85
N ILE A 336 -17.65 13.89 -7.00
CA ILE A 336 -17.84 14.83 -5.90
C ILE A 336 -19.27 14.72 -5.37
N SER A 337 -20.26 14.67 -6.28
CA SER A 337 -21.65 14.49 -5.92
C SER A 337 -22.45 13.90 -7.09
N TYR A 338 -23.63 13.36 -6.80
CA TYR A 338 -24.54 12.80 -7.79
C TYR A 338 -25.98 13.20 -7.48
N ASP A 339 -26.67 13.68 -8.49
CA ASP A 339 -28.11 13.94 -8.43
C ASP A 339 -28.88 12.82 -9.16
N GLY A 340 -29.48 11.93 -8.37
CA GLY A 340 -30.26 10.81 -8.89
C GLY A 340 -31.54 11.21 -9.63
N LYS A 341 -32.05 12.44 -9.45
CA LYS A 341 -33.25 12.93 -10.18
C LYS A 341 -32.95 13.30 -11.63
N THR A 342 -31.78 13.90 -11.84
CA THR A 342 -31.34 14.33 -13.18
C THR A 342 -30.41 13.30 -13.83
N GLY A 343 -29.85 12.36 -13.06
CA GLY A 343 -28.82 11.45 -13.55
C GLY A 343 -27.51 12.16 -13.85
N THR A 344 -27.17 13.21 -13.09
CA THR A 344 -25.99 14.05 -13.32
C THR A 344 -25.00 13.90 -12.17
N ALA A 345 -23.76 13.61 -12.51
CA ALA A 345 -22.65 13.59 -11.56
C ALA A 345 -21.77 14.84 -11.71
N PHE A 346 -21.41 15.44 -10.59
CA PHE A 346 -20.36 16.45 -10.51
C PHE A 346 -19.05 15.76 -10.16
N VAL A 347 -18.03 15.92 -11.01
CA VAL A 347 -16.80 15.13 -10.95
C VAL A 347 -15.56 16.02 -11.02
N ALA A 348 -14.48 15.61 -10.34
CA ALA A 348 -13.15 16.18 -10.50
C ALA A 348 -12.33 15.34 -11.48
N GLN A 349 -12.02 15.89 -12.64
CA GLN A 349 -11.25 15.24 -13.70
C GLN A 349 -9.81 14.94 -13.23
N ARG A 350 -9.27 13.79 -13.67
CA ARG A 350 -7.89 13.35 -13.44
C ARG A 350 -7.13 13.11 -14.74
N ASN A 351 -7.77 12.49 -15.71
CA ASN A 351 -7.27 12.29 -17.06
C ASN A 351 -8.34 12.62 -18.08
N LYS A 352 -7.92 12.97 -19.29
CA LYS A 352 -8.81 13.32 -20.39
C LYS A 352 -9.73 12.16 -20.74
N PHE A 353 -11.05 12.43 -20.86
CA PHE A 353 -12.05 11.53 -21.41
C PHE A 353 -13.02 12.29 -22.33
N TYR A 354 -13.85 11.57 -23.05
CA TYR A 354 -14.71 12.11 -24.10
C TYR A 354 -16.19 11.83 -23.82
N ASP A 355 -17.06 12.66 -24.40
CA ASP A 355 -18.49 12.38 -24.48
C ASP A 355 -18.72 11.07 -25.27
N GLY A 356 -19.56 10.16 -24.75
CA GLY A 356 -19.79 8.83 -25.30
C GLY A 356 -18.74 7.76 -24.92
N GLU A 357 -17.67 8.10 -24.22
CA GLU A 357 -16.66 7.13 -23.75
C GLU A 357 -17.23 6.27 -22.63
N GLU A 358 -16.87 4.97 -22.61
CA GLU A 358 -17.26 4.06 -21.55
C GLU A 358 -16.27 4.15 -20.38
N LEU A 359 -16.80 4.41 -19.18
CA LEU A 359 -16.03 4.45 -17.95
C LEU A 359 -16.50 3.35 -16.99
N SER A 360 -15.55 2.65 -16.37
CA SER A 360 -15.85 1.74 -15.26
C SER A 360 -15.98 2.52 -13.95
N ILE A 361 -16.84 2.02 -13.08
CA ILE A 361 -17.09 2.58 -11.75
C ILE A 361 -16.40 1.68 -10.70
N LEU A 362 -15.57 2.26 -9.89
CA LEU A 362 -15.02 1.63 -8.69
C LEU A 362 -15.66 2.29 -7.48
N SER A 363 -16.45 1.53 -6.74
CA SER A 363 -17.12 1.96 -5.49
C SER A 363 -16.72 1.03 -4.34
N PRO A 364 -16.80 1.49 -3.08
CA PRO A 364 -16.59 0.62 -1.90
C PRO A 364 -17.53 -0.61 -1.90
N GLY A 365 -16.95 -1.80 -1.86
CA GLY A 365 -17.68 -3.08 -1.85
C GLY A 365 -18.36 -3.44 -3.18
N ASP A 366 -18.16 -2.67 -4.23
CA ASP A 366 -18.83 -2.86 -5.52
C ASP A 366 -17.86 -2.65 -6.69
N ILE A 367 -17.84 -3.61 -7.63
CA ILE A 367 -16.95 -3.65 -8.77
C ILE A 367 -17.68 -4.15 -10.03
N GLY A 368 -17.13 -3.85 -11.20
CA GLY A 368 -17.61 -4.39 -12.47
C GLY A 368 -18.76 -3.62 -13.09
N ARG A 369 -19.17 -2.46 -12.55
CA ARG A 369 -20.12 -1.56 -13.19
C ARG A 369 -19.42 -0.65 -14.20
N SER A 370 -20.12 -0.32 -15.28
CA SER A 370 -19.66 0.68 -16.25
C SER A 370 -20.83 1.48 -16.81
N PHE A 371 -20.56 2.63 -17.40
CA PHE A 371 -21.54 3.45 -18.08
C PHE A 371 -20.89 4.25 -19.22
N LYS A 372 -21.69 4.68 -20.19
CA LYS A 372 -21.27 5.64 -21.20
C LYS A 372 -21.52 7.06 -20.72
N VAL A 373 -20.46 7.88 -20.72
CA VAL A 373 -20.55 9.31 -20.40
C VAL A 373 -21.48 10.01 -21.38
N SER A 374 -22.34 10.89 -20.90
CA SER A 374 -23.20 11.68 -21.75
C SER A 374 -23.26 13.14 -21.26
N GLY A 375 -23.21 14.08 -22.22
CA GLY A 375 -23.45 15.49 -21.95
C GLY A 375 -22.46 16.13 -20.98
N ILE A 376 -21.17 16.10 -21.30
CA ILE A 376 -20.16 16.78 -20.48
C ILE A 376 -20.39 18.30 -20.51
N THR A 377 -20.49 18.93 -19.33
CA THR A 377 -20.71 20.38 -19.16
C THR A 377 -19.67 20.91 -18.14
N ASN A 378 -19.05 22.04 -18.45
CA ASN A 378 -18.12 22.71 -17.51
C ASN A 378 -18.89 23.51 -16.43
N GLU A 379 -18.18 24.09 -15.46
CA GLU A 379 -18.79 24.89 -14.37
C GLU A 379 -19.50 26.16 -14.89
N ALA A 380 -19.16 26.64 -16.10
CA ALA A 380 -19.83 27.77 -16.73
C ALA A 380 -21.17 27.38 -17.43
N GLY A 381 -21.53 26.09 -17.46
CA GLY A 381 -22.71 25.56 -18.10
C GLY A 381 -22.52 25.29 -19.61
N GLU A 382 -21.32 25.37 -20.13
CA GLU A 382 -21.01 25.14 -21.53
C GLU A 382 -20.79 23.65 -21.82
N ARG A 383 -21.42 23.14 -22.87
CA ARG A 383 -21.23 21.76 -23.32
C ARG A 383 -19.87 21.59 -24.00
N VAL A 384 -19.12 20.57 -23.58
CA VAL A 384 -17.81 20.23 -24.13
C VAL A 384 -17.78 18.77 -24.59
N GLN A 385 -16.94 18.48 -25.59
CA GLN A 385 -16.82 17.12 -26.16
C GLN A 385 -15.73 16.28 -25.44
N SER A 386 -14.86 16.92 -24.67
CA SER A 386 -13.78 16.26 -23.94
C SER A 386 -13.33 17.10 -22.74
N THR A 387 -12.55 16.50 -21.86
CA THR A 387 -12.05 17.10 -20.61
C THR A 387 -10.54 17.32 -20.68
N PRO A 388 -10.04 18.39 -21.34
CA PRO A 388 -8.60 18.56 -21.59
C PRO A 388 -7.79 19.05 -20.41
N HIS A 389 -8.43 19.65 -19.37
CA HIS A 389 -7.73 20.34 -18.30
C HIS A 389 -7.67 19.50 -17.00
N PRO A 390 -6.46 19.14 -16.50
CA PRO A 390 -6.32 18.40 -15.25
C PRO A 390 -6.97 19.13 -14.07
N LYS A 391 -7.68 18.36 -13.22
CA LYS A 391 -8.39 18.85 -12.02
C LYS A 391 -9.59 19.76 -12.30
N GLU A 392 -10.01 19.90 -13.54
CA GLU A 392 -11.25 20.60 -13.88
C GLU A 392 -12.45 19.90 -13.24
N LYS A 393 -13.41 20.70 -12.78
CA LYS A 393 -14.67 20.17 -12.27
C LYS A 393 -15.72 20.25 -13.36
N LEU A 394 -16.49 19.20 -13.52
CA LEU A 394 -17.38 19.00 -14.66
C LEU A 394 -18.67 18.30 -14.21
N TYR A 395 -19.73 18.55 -14.95
CA TYR A 395 -20.96 17.77 -14.85
C TYR A 395 -21.01 16.76 -15.99
N ILE A 396 -21.36 15.51 -15.67
CA ILE A 396 -21.51 14.44 -16.64
C ILE A 396 -22.83 13.70 -16.43
N GLY A 397 -23.51 13.32 -17.50
CA GLY A 397 -24.69 12.46 -17.43
C GLY A 397 -24.28 11.01 -17.17
N CYS A 398 -24.89 10.39 -16.17
CA CYS A 398 -24.73 8.99 -15.81
C CYS A 398 -26.07 8.42 -15.36
N LYS A 399 -26.53 7.32 -16.00
CA LYS A 399 -27.78 6.64 -15.60
C LYS A 399 -27.61 5.70 -14.41
N GLN A 400 -26.36 5.37 -14.04
CA GLN A 400 -26.06 4.55 -12.88
C GLN A 400 -25.91 5.43 -11.63
N GLU A 401 -26.40 4.96 -10.52
CA GLU A 401 -26.19 5.65 -9.24
C GLU A 401 -24.71 5.69 -8.89
N LEU A 402 -24.22 6.88 -8.60
CA LEU A 402 -22.87 7.15 -8.16
C LEU A 402 -22.87 7.73 -6.73
N LYS A 403 -21.79 7.52 -6.02
CA LYS A 403 -21.59 8.06 -4.67
C LYS A 403 -20.40 9.02 -4.65
N PRO A 404 -20.40 10.03 -3.77
CA PRO A 404 -19.18 10.80 -3.50
C PRO A 404 -18.00 9.87 -3.15
N GLY A 405 -16.84 10.11 -3.79
CA GLY A 405 -15.66 9.26 -3.63
C GLY A 405 -15.55 8.08 -4.61
N ASP A 406 -16.60 7.78 -5.40
CA ASP A 406 -16.48 6.80 -6.49
C ASP A 406 -15.41 7.23 -7.49
N ILE A 407 -14.62 6.27 -7.94
CA ILE A 407 -13.57 6.50 -8.93
C ILE A 407 -14.03 6.00 -10.29
N LEU A 408 -14.07 6.92 -11.26
CA LEU A 408 -14.36 6.61 -12.65
C LEU A 408 -13.05 6.32 -13.39
N ARG A 409 -12.98 5.18 -14.10
CA ARG A 409 -11.75 4.71 -14.76
C ARG A 409 -12.00 4.42 -16.24
N LYS A 410 -10.98 4.72 -17.02
CA LYS A 410 -10.85 4.22 -18.40
C LYS A 410 -10.19 2.84 -18.32
N LEU A 411 -10.80 1.86 -18.98
CA LEU A 411 -10.18 0.55 -19.17
C LEU A 411 -9.39 0.59 -20.48
N THR A 412 -8.13 0.19 -20.42
CA THR A 412 -7.31 0.06 -21.61
C THR A 412 -7.68 -1.26 -22.29
N GLU A 413 -8.12 -1.22 -23.54
CA GLU A 413 -8.26 -2.46 -24.31
C GLU A 413 -6.90 -3.16 -24.39
N LYS A 414 -6.85 -4.44 -24.01
CA LYS A 414 -5.66 -5.25 -24.21
C LYS A 414 -5.34 -5.29 -25.71
N ARG A 415 -4.21 -4.63 -26.07
CA ARG A 415 -3.66 -4.77 -27.42
C ARG A 415 -2.96 -6.11 -27.59
#